data_4bdd05aea5d807c4e8e08b3169de4c8b
#
_entry.id   4bdd05aea5d807c4e8e08b3169de4c8b
#
_cell.length_a   1.000
_cell.length_b   1.000
_cell.length_c   1.000
_cell.angle_alpha   90.00
_cell.angle_beta   90.00
_cell.angle_gamma   90.00
#
_symmetry.space_group_name_H-M   'P 1'
#
loop_
_entity.id
_entity.type
_entity.pdbx_description
1 polymer ?
#
loop_
_entity_poly.entity_id
_entity_poly.type
_entity_poly.pdbx_seq_one_letter_code
_entity_poly.pdbx_strand_id
1 'polypeptide(L)'
;MTGNRFARVDRRAFLSGVAVCAFAGATFAPLAARAQQAGDDQAEWRQSYETSDRVSIGRESTPTMSPATVDATEKAIGLYQSIVSRGGWNVVPAGELKIGSKSKAVQALRQRLIASGDLDQVAGMGPVFDSFVDASVKRFQVRHGLNHTGEVNDATLAELNVPAETRLQQLQTNIVRLRAYSGDLGQRFVMVNIPAAEVETVENGVVHSHHAAGVGKIDRQSPIMQTKATEVNFNPFWTVPPSLIKKDLIPKMQADPSYLTDEKIRVFNKEGQEVSPQSINWNSDEATHYKYRQDQGADLNSLGFVRINIPNPYGVYMHDTPSKGVFGDDFRFVSSGCVRVQDVRDYVAWLLEDNPGWGRDQIDEVIRTGDRVDVKLTTPVPVYWVYVTAWATPDGIVQFRPDIYQRDGAGPGPLASAVPAQPLALPQD
;
A
#
# COMPACT_ATOMS: atom_id res chain seq x y z
N MET A 1 -37.46 -26.28 -53.99
CA MET A 1 -37.05 -25.50 -55.15
C MET A 1 -36.03 -24.52 -54.66
N THR A 2 -34.81 -24.83 -54.89
CA THR A 2 -33.78 -24.16 -55.70
C THR A 2 -33.38 -22.79 -55.14
N GLY A 3 -32.20 -22.43 -54.88
CA GLY A 3 -30.86 -23.00 -55.12
C GLY A 3 -29.80 -21.98 -54.74
N ASN A 4 -28.78 -22.50 -54.20
CA ASN A 4 -27.36 -22.25 -54.37
C ASN A 4 -26.90 -20.97 -55.10
N ARG A 5 -25.91 -20.21 -54.55
CA ARG A 5 -24.58 -20.14 -55.21
C ARG A 5 -23.54 -19.41 -54.37
N PHE A 6 -22.42 -20.09 -54.21
CA PHE A 6 -21.08 -19.59 -53.80
C PHE A 6 -20.51 -18.61 -54.83
N ALA A 7 -19.67 -17.67 -54.33
CA ALA A 7 -18.58 -17.12 -55.14
C ALA A 7 -17.35 -16.85 -54.27
N ARG A 8 -16.31 -17.64 -54.53
CA ARG A 8 -14.91 -17.35 -54.25
C ARG A 8 -14.38 -16.35 -55.25
N VAL A 9 -13.38 -15.55 -54.88
CA VAL A 9 -12.29 -14.99 -55.76
C VAL A 9 -11.41 -14.17 -54.83
N ASP A 10 -10.14 -14.04 -54.88
CA ASP A 10 -8.93 -14.76 -55.29
C ASP A 10 -7.74 -13.91 -54.83
N ARG A 11 -6.63 -14.58 -54.68
CA ARG A 11 -5.32 -14.02 -54.30
C ARG A 11 -4.63 -13.36 -55.48
N ARG A 12 -3.71 -12.44 -55.16
CA ARG A 12 -2.45 -12.00 -55.82
C ARG A 12 -2.42 -10.51 -56.11
N ALA A 13 -1.44 -9.89 -55.59
CA ALA A 13 0.01 -9.65 -55.77
C ALA A 13 0.21 -8.18 -56.20
N PHE A 14 1.18 -7.44 -55.74
CA PHE A 14 2.55 -7.32 -56.20
C PHE A 14 3.24 -6.08 -55.57
N LEU A 15 4.38 -6.30 -54.99
CA LEU A 15 5.72 -5.70 -55.13
C LEU A 15 5.97 -4.18 -54.91
N SER A 16 6.94 -4.00 -54.03
CA SER A 16 8.15 -3.15 -54.15
C SER A 16 8.09 -1.67 -53.73
N GLY A 17 8.82 -1.40 -52.67
CA GLY A 17 9.30 -0.04 -52.33
C GLY A 17 10.34 -0.12 -51.21
N VAL A 18 11.60 -0.28 -51.54
CA VAL A 18 12.73 -0.16 -50.63
C VAL A 18 12.90 1.31 -50.28
N ALA A 19 12.78 1.66 -49.00
CA ALA A 19 13.26 2.94 -48.45
C ALA A 19 14.21 2.65 -47.30
N VAL A 20 15.47 2.97 -47.54
CA VAL A 20 16.55 3.05 -46.55
C VAL A 20 16.23 4.20 -45.61
N CYS A 21 16.01 3.93 -44.32
CA CYS A 21 16.03 4.95 -43.29
C CYS A 21 17.11 4.63 -42.23
N ALA A 22 17.91 5.63 -42.00
CA ALA A 22 19.06 5.70 -41.14
C ALA A 22 18.76 5.27 -39.68
N PHE A 23 19.67 4.52 -39.09
CA PHE A 23 19.75 4.23 -37.68
C PHE A 23 20.02 5.52 -36.90
N ALA A 24 19.01 6.04 -36.20
CA ALA A 24 19.18 6.93 -35.07
C ALA A 24 19.11 6.08 -33.81
N GLY A 25 20.21 6.01 -33.07
CA GLY A 25 20.28 5.26 -31.80
C GLY A 25 19.32 5.83 -30.77
N ALA A 26 18.25 5.14 -30.50
CA ALA A 26 17.40 5.38 -29.35
C ALA A 26 17.94 4.54 -28.19
N THR A 27 18.52 5.21 -27.21
CA THR A 27 18.85 4.62 -25.91
C THR A 27 17.54 4.21 -25.22
N PHE A 28 17.31 2.91 -25.12
CA PHE A 28 16.21 2.37 -24.33
C PHE A 28 16.48 2.61 -22.84
N ALA A 29 15.84 3.61 -22.24
CA ALA A 29 15.69 3.65 -20.80
C ALA A 29 14.74 2.52 -20.38
N PRO A 30 15.01 1.80 -19.26
CA PRO A 30 14.17 0.69 -18.84
C PRO A 30 12.75 1.19 -18.53
N LEU A 31 11.74 0.45 -18.99
CA LEU A 31 10.31 0.76 -18.80
C LEU A 31 9.92 1.02 -17.33
N ALA A 32 10.63 0.41 -16.38
CA ALA A 32 10.43 0.65 -14.94
C ALA A 32 10.72 2.11 -14.53
N ALA A 33 11.70 2.77 -15.12
CA ALA A 33 12.00 4.18 -14.84
C ALA A 33 10.92 5.11 -15.40
N ARG A 34 10.22 4.71 -16.46
CA ARG A 34 9.13 5.50 -17.04
C ARG A 34 7.82 5.41 -16.25
N ALA A 35 7.53 4.25 -15.66
CA ALA A 35 6.36 4.08 -14.78
C ALA A 35 6.52 4.88 -13.48
N GLN A 36 7.74 4.92 -12.94
CA GLN A 36 8.05 5.68 -11.73
C GLN A 36 8.02 7.21 -11.96
N GLN A 37 8.48 7.69 -13.14
CA GLN A 37 8.40 9.12 -13.49
C GLN A 37 6.97 9.61 -13.79
N ALA A 38 6.12 8.77 -14.38
CA ALA A 38 4.73 9.15 -14.63
C ALA A 38 3.90 9.26 -13.33
N GLY A 39 4.26 8.50 -12.28
CA GLY A 39 3.63 8.58 -10.96
C GLY A 39 4.01 9.83 -10.15
N ASP A 40 5.20 10.37 -10.37
CA ASP A 40 5.70 11.55 -9.63
C ASP A 40 5.11 12.88 -10.13
N ASP A 41 4.57 12.92 -11.34
CA ASP A 41 3.99 14.13 -11.92
C ASP A 41 2.51 14.35 -11.58
N GLN A 42 1.82 13.33 -11.07
CA GLN A 42 0.42 13.47 -10.63
C GLN A 42 0.36 13.92 -9.16
N ALA A 43 -0.59 14.83 -8.88
CA ALA A 43 -0.85 15.18 -7.51
C ALA A 43 -1.30 13.95 -6.70
N GLU A 44 -0.85 13.87 -5.46
CA GLU A 44 -1.08 12.73 -4.57
C GLU A 44 -2.57 12.32 -4.49
N TRP A 45 -3.47 13.28 -4.54
CA TRP A 45 -4.91 13.04 -4.41
C TRP A 45 -5.60 12.54 -5.68
N ARG A 46 -4.88 12.46 -6.82
CA ARG A 46 -5.44 12.01 -8.10
C ARG A 46 -4.55 11.03 -8.85
N GLN A 47 -3.78 10.26 -8.14
CA GLN A 47 -3.06 9.15 -8.76
C GLN A 47 -4.07 8.08 -9.18
N SER A 48 -4.25 7.89 -10.50
CA SER A 48 -4.97 6.73 -11.03
C SER A 48 -3.98 5.59 -11.19
N TYR A 49 -4.28 4.48 -10.53
CA TYR A 49 -3.54 3.24 -10.69
C TYR A 49 -4.36 2.29 -11.56
N GLU A 50 -3.73 1.66 -12.54
CA GLU A 50 -4.35 0.55 -13.23
C GLU A 50 -4.67 -0.55 -12.22
N THR A 51 -5.82 -1.18 -12.37
CA THR A 51 -6.23 -2.28 -11.49
C THR A 51 -5.34 -3.48 -11.81
N SER A 52 -4.34 -3.72 -10.96
CA SER A 52 -3.63 -4.99 -10.93
C SER A 52 -4.42 -6.01 -10.09
N ASP A 53 -4.10 -7.29 -10.23
CA ASP A 53 -4.67 -8.33 -9.38
C ASP A 53 -4.45 -7.98 -7.91
N ARG A 54 -5.47 -8.23 -7.06
CA ARG A 54 -5.41 -7.90 -5.64
C ARG A 54 -4.21 -8.58 -4.99
N VAL A 55 -3.43 -7.83 -4.23
CA VAL A 55 -2.43 -8.42 -3.34
C VAL A 55 -3.14 -9.42 -2.42
N SER A 56 -2.64 -10.64 -2.34
CA SER A 56 -3.15 -11.61 -1.38
C SER A 56 -2.69 -11.19 0.00
N ILE A 57 -3.59 -10.57 0.75
CA ILE A 57 -3.39 -10.31 2.17
C ILE A 57 -3.56 -11.64 2.89
N GLY A 58 -2.60 -12.00 3.74
CA GLY A 58 -2.71 -13.20 4.58
C GLY A 58 -4.03 -13.17 5.36
N ARG A 59 -4.79 -14.27 5.32
CA ARG A 59 -6.02 -14.40 6.13
C ARG A 59 -5.70 -15.02 7.48
N GLU A 60 -4.64 -14.54 8.10
CA GLU A 60 -4.21 -15.06 9.39
C GLU A 60 -5.13 -14.56 10.49
N SER A 61 -5.55 -15.45 11.35
CA SER A 61 -6.39 -15.09 12.50
C SER A 61 -5.56 -14.56 13.68
N THR A 62 -4.24 -14.76 13.66
CA THR A 62 -3.34 -14.31 14.74
C THR A 62 -2.82 -12.91 14.44
N PRO A 63 -3.03 -11.93 15.34
CA PRO A 63 -2.53 -10.58 15.13
C PRO A 63 -1.01 -10.51 15.02
N THR A 64 -0.52 -9.66 14.12
CA THR A 64 0.92 -9.39 13.99
C THR A 64 1.54 -8.95 15.34
N MET A 65 0.82 -8.15 16.12
CA MET A 65 1.22 -7.77 17.47
C MET A 65 0.57 -8.70 18.50
N SER A 66 1.13 -9.89 18.66
CA SER A 66 0.66 -10.86 19.67
C SER A 66 1.82 -11.64 20.29
N PRO A 67 1.68 -12.18 21.51
CA PRO A 67 2.67 -13.09 22.09
C PRO A 67 2.93 -14.31 21.22
N ALA A 68 1.91 -14.86 20.56
CA ALA A 68 2.07 -16.00 19.67
C ALA A 68 2.97 -15.69 18.44
N THR A 69 2.85 -14.48 17.90
CA THR A 69 3.74 -13.99 16.82
C THR A 69 5.18 -13.78 17.31
N VAL A 70 5.36 -13.32 18.55
CA VAL A 70 6.69 -13.24 19.20
C VAL A 70 7.33 -14.63 19.26
N ASP A 71 6.64 -15.61 19.85
CA ASP A 71 7.14 -16.99 20.00
C ASP A 71 7.46 -17.64 18.64
N ALA A 72 6.60 -17.44 17.65
CA ALA A 72 6.82 -17.94 16.28
C ALA A 72 8.05 -17.29 15.63
N THR A 73 8.23 -15.98 15.82
CA THR A 73 9.38 -15.25 15.28
C THR A 73 10.70 -15.68 15.95
N GLU A 74 10.70 -15.99 17.23
CA GLU A 74 11.86 -16.56 17.91
C GLU A 74 12.28 -17.93 17.31
N LYS A 75 11.30 -18.79 17.03
CA LYS A 75 11.55 -20.07 16.34
C LYS A 75 12.08 -19.83 14.91
N ALA A 76 11.54 -18.86 14.20
CA ALA A 76 12.02 -18.49 12.87
C ALA A 76 13.47 -17.99 12.89
N ILE A 77 13.89 -17.23 13.91
CA ILE A 77 15.29 -16.83 14.09
C ILE A 77 16.19 -18.07 14.18
N GLY A 78 15.83 -19.07 14.98
CA GLY A 78 16.58 -20.34 15.08
C GLY A 78 16.68 -21.09 13.74
N LEU A 79 15.57 -21.10 12.96
CA LEU A 79 15.59 -21.68 11.63
C LEU A 79 16.55 -20.93 10.69
N TYR A 80 16.50 -19.60 10.64
CA TYR A 80 17.36 -18.79 9.78
C TYR A 80 18.82 -18.82 10.22
N GLN A 81 19.12 -18.93 11.53
CA GLN A 81 20.48 -19.23 12.02
C GLN A 81 21.01 -20.56 11.47
N SER A 82 20.17 -21.59 11.43
CA SER A 82 20.53 -22.87 10.84
C SER A 82 20.74 -22.81 9.34
N ILE A 83 19.97 -22.00 8.61
CA ILE A 83 20.18 -21.76 7.17
C ILE A 83 21.52 -21.06 6.94
N VAL A 84 21.80 -19.99 7.68
CA VAL A 84 23.04 -19.21 7.58
C VAL A 84 24.26 -20.08 7.91
N SER A 85 24.20 -20.90 8.97
CA SER A 85 25.33 -21.78 9.37
C SER A 85 25.66 -22.84 8.32
N ARG A 86 24.70 -23.19 7.43
CA ARG A 86 24.91 -24.08 6.30
C ARG A 86 25.34 -23.36 5.01
N GLY A 87 25.65 -22.05 5.08
CA GLY A 87 26.10 -21.23 3.97
C GLY A 87 24.97 -20.48 3.23
N GLY A 88 23.78 -20.41 3.82
CA GLY A 88 22.66 -19.65 3.25
C GLY A 88 22.09 -20.28 1.98
N TRP A 89 21.82 -19.46 0.99
CA TRP A 89 21.31 -19.88 -0.34
C TRP A 89 22.01 -19.15 -1.47
N ASN A 90 22.05 -19.80 -2.63
CA ASN A 90 22.62 -19.22 -3.84
C ASN A 90 21.68 -18.20 -4.51
N VAL A 91 22.28 -17.29 -5.26
CA VAL A 91 21.56 -16.31 -6.09
C VAL A 91 20.82 -17.05 -7.23
N VAL A 92 19.58 -16.66 -7.45
CA VAL A 92 18.79 -17.07 -8.60
C VAL A 92 19.15 -16.17 -9.78
N PRO A 93 19.70 -16.72 -10.88
CA PRO A 93 20.01 -15.92 -12.07
C PRO A 93 18.73 -15.35 -12.72
N ALA A 94 18.85 -14.17 -13.32
CA ALA A 94 17.80 -13.61 -14.16
C ALA A 94 17.51 -14.55 -15.36
N GLY A 95 16.25 -14.58 -15.79
CA GLY A 95 15.80 -15.41 -16.92
C GLY A 95 14.29 -15.47 -17.00
N GLU A 96 13.78 -16.18 -17.99
CA GLU A 96 12.35 -16.46 -18.07
C GLU A 96 11.98 -17.53 -17.03
N LEU A 97 11.38 -17.10 -15.92
CA LEU A 97 11.03 -17.93 -14.78
C LEU A 97 9.50 -17.88 -14.55
N LYS A 98 8.79 -18.63 -15.39
CA LYS A 98 7.33 -18.82 -15.34
C LYS A 98 6.98 -20.25 -15.74
N ILE A 99 5.72 -20.63 -15.54
CA ILE A 99 5.25 -21.98 -15.85
C ILE A 99 5.59 -22.40 -17.29
N GLY A 100 6.14 -23.60 -17.45
CA GLY A 100 6.58 -24.16 -18.72
C GLY A 100 8.03 -23.83 -19.11
N SER A 101 8.69 -22.84 -18.49
CA SER A 101 10.10 -22.57 -18.79
C SER A 101 11.02 -23.69 -18.30
N LYS A 102 12.15 -23.87 -19.02
CA LYS A 102 13.13 -24.94 -18.75
C LYS A 102 14.55 -24.39 -18.87
N SER A 103 15.25 -24.27 -17.74
CA SER A 103 16.61 -23.71 -17.72
C SER A 103 17.37 -24.08 -16.44
N LYS A 104 18.69 -23.77 -16.41
CA LYS A 104 19.49 -23.83 -15.19
C LYS A 104 19.02 -22.80 -14.13
N ALA A 105 18.45 -21.68 -14.56
CA ALA A 105 17.90 -20.68 -13.63
C ALA A 105 16.69 -21.24 -12.86
N VAL A 106 15.86 -22.10 -13.48
CA VAL A 106 14.77 -22.82 -12.79
C VAL A 106 15.32 -23.78 -11.73
N GLN A 107 16.45 -24.45 -12.00
CA GLN A 107 17.09 -25.33 -11.00
C GLN A 107 17.58 -24.50 -9.79
N ALA A 108 18.21 -23.34 -10.03
CA ALA A 108 18.62 -22.43 -8.97
C ALA A 108 17.42 -21.90 -8.17
N LEU A 109 16.31 -21.56 -8.85
CA LEU A 109 15.06 -21.15 -8.21
C LEU A 109 14.51 -22.26 -7.30
N ARG A 110 14.46 -23.51 -7.76
CA ARG A 110 14.02 -24.65 -6.94
C ARG A 110 14.87 -24.79 -5.68
N GLN A 111 16.21 -24.74 -5.81
CA GLN A 111 17.13 -24.79 -4.68
C GLN A 111 16.85 -23.67 -3.67
N ARG A 112 16.62 -22.46 -4.18
CA ARG A 112 16.31 -21.30 -3.36
C ARG A 112 14.99 -21.46 -2.60
N LEU A 113 13.94 -21.92 -3.27
CA LEU A 113 12.62 -22.14 -2.68
C LEU A 113 12.63 -23.31 -1.66
N ILE A 114 13.40 -24.38 -1.93
CA ILE A 114 13.61 -25.47 -0.95
C ILE A 114 14.35 -24.97 0.28
N ALA A 115 15.42 -24.18 0.09
CA ALA A 115 16.21 -23.66 1.20
C ALA A 115 15.38 -22.77 2.16
N SER A 116 14.37 -22.07 1.67
CA SER A 116 13.46 -21.23 2.46
C SER A 116 12.16 -21.90 2.88
N GLY A 117 11.95 -23.17 2.51
CA GLY A 117 10.76 -23.95 2.88
C GLY A 117 9.53 -23.67 2.01
N ASP A 118 9.66 -22.90 0.93
CA ASP A 118 8.55 -22.59 0.02
C ASP A 118 8.24 -23.75 -0.93
N LEU A 119 9.24 -24.59 -1.26
CA LEU A 119 9.12 -25.79 -2.08
C LEU A 119 9.54 -27.01 -1.27
N ASP A 120 8.71 -28.05 -1.30
CA ASP A 120 9.06 -29.32 -0.70
C ASP A 120 10.21 -29.99 -1.49
N GLN A 121 11.15 -30.61 -0.77
CA GLN A 121 12.30 -31.29 -1.35
C GLN A 121 11.90 -32.46 -2.28
N VAL A 122 10.77 -33.10 -2.02
CA VAL A 122 10.23 -34.18 -2.87
C VAL A 122 9.82 -33.72 -4.27
N ALA A 123 9.58 -32.42 -4.48
CA ALA A 123 9.31 -31.85 -5.80
C ALA A 123 10.53 -31.90 -6.74
N GLY A 124 11.73 -32.27 -6.20
CA GLY A 124 12.94 -32.52 -6.96
C GLY A 124 13.64 -31.29 -7.50
N MET A 125 14.78 -31.51 -8.13
CA MET A 125 15.73 -30.50 -8.60
C MET A 125 15.74 -30.35 -10.13
N GLY A 126 14.64 -30.73 -10.80
CA GLY A 126 14.53 -30.67 -12.26
C GLY A 126 14.63 -29.25 -12.85
N PRO A 127 14.96 -29.13 -14.14
CA PRO A 127 15.11 -27.82 -14.79
C PRO A 127 13.78 -27.20 -15.26
N VAL A 128 12.64 -27.87 -15.01
CA VAL A 128 11.32 -27.45 -15.51
C VAL A 128 10.58 -26.64 -14.44
N PHE A 129 10.04 -25.51 -14.84
CA PHE A 129 9.11 -24.72 -14.02
C PHE A 129 7.70 -25.32 -14.18
N ASP A 130 7.37 -26.22 -13.29
CA ASP A 130 6.07 -26.92 -13.25
C ASP A 130 5.10 -26.26 -12.26
N SER A 131 3.92 -26.88 -12.09
CA SER A 131 2.88 -26.40 -11.17
C SER A 131 3.32 -26.36 -9.70
N PHE A 132 4.28 -27.20 -9.27
CA PHE A 132 4.82 -27.16 -7.90
C PHE A 132 5.67 -25.90 -7.69
N VAL A 133 6.48 -25.53 -8.70
CA VAL A 133 7.27 -24.29 -8.65
C VAL A 133 6.35 -23.06 -8.71
N ASP A 134 5.35 -23.06 -9.60
CA ASP A 134 4.36 -21.99 -9.69
C ASP A 134 3.68 -21.74 -8.34
N ALA A 135 3.15 -22.78 -7.73
CA ALA A 135 2.52 -22.68 -6.41
C ALA A 135 3.51 -22.22 -5.32
N SER A 136 4.77 -22.61 -5.42
CA SER A 136 5.82 -22.18 -4.46
C SER A 136 6.22 -20.73 -4.65
N VAL A 137 6.32 -20.25 -5.90
CA VAL A 137 6.55 -18.83 -6.19
C VAL A 137 5.39 -17.98 -5.69
N LYS A 138 4.14 -18.40 -5.89
CA LYS A 138 2.97 -17.72 -5.35
C LYS A 138 3.01 -17.61 -3.82
N ARG A 139 3.36 -18.71 -3.10
CA ARG A 139 3.55 -18.66 -1.63
C ARG A 139 4.67 -17.70 -1.22
N PHE A 140 5.80 -17.77 -1.92
CA PHE A 140 6.92 -16.86 -1.71
C PHE A 140 6.49 -15.39 -1.90
N GLN A 141 5.80 -15.07 -2.99
CA GLN A 141 5.30 -13.73 -3.28
C GLN A 141 4.37 -13.21 -2.17
N VAL A 142 3.37 -14.00 -1.76
CA VAL A 142 2.43 -13.62 -0.69
C VAL A 142 3.17 -13.25 0.60
N ARG A 143 4.07 -14.13 1.08
CA ARG A 143 4.79 -13.87 2.33
C ARG A 143 5.86 -12.77 2.23
N HIS A 144 6.13 -12.26 1.02
CA HIS A 144 6.97 -11.08 0.79
C HIS A 144 6.16 -9.83 0.40
N GLY A 145 4.83 -9.88 0.51
CA GLY A 145 3.94 -8.75 0.21
C GLY A 145 3.87 -8.38 -1.26
N LEU A 146 4.17 -9.34 -2.15
CA LEU A 146 4.11 -9.18 -3.60
C LEU A 146 2.84 -9.79 -4.20
N ASN A 147 2.43 -9.32 -5.37
CA ASN A 147 1.35 -9.91 -6.15
C ASN A 147 1.68 -11.36 -6.49
N HIS A 148 0.76 -12.27 -6.22
CA HIS A 148 0.94 -13.73 -6.34
C HIS A 148 0.73 -14.25 -7.77
N THR A 149 1.47 -13.68 -8.71
CA THR A 149 1.36 -14.01 -10.15
C THR A 149 1.86 -15.41 -10.48
N GLY A 150 2.77 -15.97 -9.69
CA GLY A 150 3.49 -17.20 -10.00
C GLY A 150 4.64 -17.00 -10.98
N GLU A 151 4.84 -15.82 -11.52
CA GLU A 151 5.97 -15.45 -12.37
C GLU A 151 7.04 -14.73 -11.54
N VAL A 152 8.31 -15.01 -11.82
CA VAL A 152 9.42 -14.31 -11.16
C VAL A 152 9.77 -13.06 -11.97
N ASN A 153 9.09 -11.97 -11.65
CA ASN A 153 9.41 -10.63 -12.15
C ASN A 153 10.61 -10.02 -11.39
N ASP A 154 11.01 -8.80 -11.75
CA ASP A 154 12.16 -8.11 -11.14
C ASP A 154 12.00 -7.95 -9.62
N ALA A 155 10.81 -7.62 -9.13
CA ALA A 155 10.54 -7.48 -7.70
C ALA A 155 10.65 -8.84 -6.97
N THR A 156 10.08 -9.90 -7.54
CA THR A 156 10.20 -11.25 -6.99
C THR A 156 11.65 -11.74 -7.00
N LEU A 157 12.40 -11.47 -8.08
CA LEU A 157 13.81 -11.85 -8.20
C LEU A 157 14.67 -11.11 -7.17
N ALA A 158 14.42 -9.82 -6.95
CA ALA A 158 15.12 -9.02 -5.94
C ALA A 158 14.91 -9.62 -4.53
N GLU A 159 13.68 -9.98 -4.17
CA GLU A 159 13.36 -10.59 -2.88
C GLU A 159 13.95 -12.00 -2.71
N LEU A 160 13.95 -12.82 -3.78
CA LEU A 160 14.60 -14.14 -3.80
C LEU A 160 16.11 -14.02 -3.51
N ASN A 161 16.75 -12.97 -3.99
CA ASN A 161 18.19 -12.77 -3.95
C ASN A 161 18.67 -11.99 -2.72
N VAL A 162 17.80 -11.60 -1.80
CA VAL A 162 18.24 -11.07 -0.51
C VAL A 162 18.97 -12.17 0.26
N PRO A 163 20.22 -11.95 0.74
CA PRO A 163 20.99 -12.96 1.46
C PRO A 163 20.32 -13.48 2.74
N ALA A 164 20.57 -14.73 3.11
CA ALA A 164 20.02 -15.35 4.31
C ALA A 164 20.42 -14.61 5.58
N GLU A 165 21.66 -14.12 5.65
CA GLU A 165 22.21 -13.30 6.73
C GLU A 165 21.40 -12.01 6.92
N THR A 166 21.04 -11.35 5.82
CA THR A 166 20.22 -10.13 5.84
C THR A 166 18.83 -10.44 6.39
N ARG A 167 18.21 -11.56 5.98
CA ARG A 167 16.92 -12.00 6.51
C ARG A 167 16.98 -12.35 7.99
N LEU A 168 18.05 -13.01 8.43
CA LEU A 168 18.28 -13.28 9.85
C LEU A 168 18.39 -11.97 10.65
N GLN A 169 19.19 -11.02 10.18
CA GLN A 169 19.31 -9.70 10.81
C GLN A 169 17.98 -8.96 10.87
N GLN A 170 17.19 -9.03 9.80
CA GLN A 170 15.86 -8.43 9.73
C GLN A 170 14.93 -9.02 10.81
N LEU A 171 14.91 -10.35 10.97
CA LEU A 171 14.14 -11.03 12.04
C LEU A 171 14.64 -10.62 13.44
N GLN A 172 15.96 -10.55 13.65
CA GLN A 172 16.56 -10.15 14.93
C GLN A 172 16.22 -8.69 15.30
N THR A 173 16.16 -7.81 14.34
CA THR A 173 15.71 -6.42 14.55
C THR A 173 14.22 -6.39 14.94
N ASN A 174 13.40 -7.15 14.22
CA ASN A 174 11.95 -7.06 14.40
C ASN A 174 11.43 -7.81 15.63
N ILE A 175 12.11 -8.85 16.12
CA ILE A 175 11.71 -9.49 17.39
C ILE A 175 11.73 -8.51 18.57
N VAL A 176 12.67 -7.55 18.57
CA VAL A 176 12.73 -6.51 19.60
C VAL A 176 11.51 -5.59 19.49
N ARG A 177 11.11 -5.21 18.28
CA ARG A 177 9.90 -4.42 18.04
C ARG A 177 8.63 -5.16 18.45
N LEU A 178 8.50 -6.42 18.01
CA LEU A 178 7.36 -7.27 18.35
C LEU A 178 7.19 -7.41 19.87
N ARG A 179 8.26 -7.69 20.60
CA ARG A 179 8.22 -7.75 22.07
C ARG A 179 7.79 -6.42 22.71
N ALA A 180 8.25 -5.30 22.13
CA ALA A 180 7.88 -3.98 22.64
C ALA A 180 6.41 -3.62 22.33
N TYR A 181 5.86 -4.13 21.23
CA TYR A 181 4.53 -3.79 20.76
C TYR A 181 3.45 -4.79 21.20
N SER A 182 3.80 -6.04 21.52
CA SER A 182 2.85 -7.12 21.85
C SER A 182 2.50 -7.17 23.35
N GLY A 183 2.32 -5.99 23.97
CA GLY A 183 1.84 -5.87 25.35
C GLY A 183 0.32 -6.03 25.46
N ASP A 184 -0.27 -5.47 26.51
CA ASP A 184 -1.72 -5.35 26.65
C ASP A 184 -2.23 -4.23 25.75
N LEU A 185 -2.79 -4.61 24.60
CA LEU A 185 -3.34 -3.70 23.59
C LEU A 185 -4.84 -3.48 23.76
N GLY A 186 -5.47 -4.16 24.71
CA GLY A 186 -6.91 -4.19 24.90
C GLY A 186 -7.59 -5.27 24.05
N GLN A 187 -8.89 -5.45 24.28
CA GLN A 187 -9.69 -6.46 23.59
C GLN A 187 -9.98 -6.08 22.13
N ARG A 188 -10.01 -4.80 21.82
CA ARG A 188 -10.35 -4.28 20.50
C ARG A 188 -9.39 -3.16 20.12
N PHE A 189 -8.71 -3.32 18.98
CA PHE A 189 -7.76 -2.32 18.47
C PHE A 189 -7.55 -2.43 16.97
N VAL A 190 -6.97 -1.39 16.40
CA VAL A 190 -6.49 -1.32 15.01
C VAL A 190 -4.97 -1.31 15.00
N MET A 191 -4.36 -2.13 14.16
CA MET A 191 -2.93 -2.09 13.87
C MET A 191 -2.72 -1.71 12.41
N VAL A 192 -1.84 -0.75 12.16
CA VAL A 192 -1.33 -0.43 10.81
C VAL A 192 0.13 -0.81 10.77
N ASN A 193 0.48 -1.84 10.01
CA ASN A 193 1.87 -2.17 9.73
C ASN A 193 2.36 -1.40 8.50
N ILE A 194 3.10 -0.33 8.73
CA ILE A 194 3.54 0.60 7.69
C ILE A 194 4.33 -0.09 6.57
N PRO A 195 5.38 -0.91 6.83
CA PRO A 195 6.12 -1.60 5.76
C PRO A 195 5.29 -2.60 4.96
N ALA A 196 4.26 -3.17 5.58
CA ALA A 196 3.32 -4.06 4.90
C ALA A 196 2.29 -3.29 4.08
N ALA A 197 2.08 -2.00 4.39
CA ALA A 197 0.96 -1.22 3.91
C ALA A 197 -0.37 -2.00 4.12
N GLU A 198 -0.60 -2.44 5.35
CA GLU A 198 -1.74 -3.26 5.77
C GLU A 198 -2.33 -2.74 7.08
N VAL A 199 -3.66 -2.91 7.22
CA VAL A 199 -4.42 -2.62 8.44
C VAL A 199 -5.04 -3.93 8.94
N GLU A 200 -4.86 -4.22 10.22
CA GLU A 200 -5.58 -5.28 10.93
C GLU A 200 -6.59 -4.63 11.90
N THR A 201 -7.82 -5.10 11.87
CA THR A 201 -8.76 -4.89 12.99
C THR A 201 -8.70 -6.13 13.87
N VAL A 202 -8.51 -5.93 15.16
CA VAL A 202 -8.34 -7.04 16.10
C VAL A 202 -9.42 -6.97 17.17
N GLU A 203 -9.99 -8.14 17.47
CA GLU A 203 -11.00 -8.29 18.53
C GLU A 203 -10.79 -9.59 19.30
N ASN A 204 -10.72 -9.49 20.62
CA ASN A 204 -10.52 -10.63 21.53
C ASN A 204 -9.29 -11.49 21.17
N GLY A 205 -8.20 -10.84 20.71
CA GLY A 205 -6.96 -11.50 20.36
C GLY A 205 -6.98 -12.21 19.00
N VAL A 206 -7.99 -12.00 18.18
CA VAL A 206 -8.14 -12.56 16.83
C VAL A 206 -8.28 -11.42 15.83
N VAL A 207 -7.66 -11.56 14.66
CA VAL A 207 -7.87 -10.62 13.56
C VAL A 207 -9.28 -10.78 13.01
N HIS A 208 -10.07 -9.71 13.11
CA HIS A 208 -11.43 -9.65 12.56
C HIS A 208 -11.39 -9.39 11.05
N SER A 209 -10.55 -8.45 10.60
CA SER A 209 -10.38 -8.16 9.18
C SER A 209 -8.98 -7.62 8.85
N HIS A 210 -8.56 -7.88 7.61
CA HIS A 210 -7.36 -7.33 6.99
C HIS A 210 -7.76 -6.40 5.86
N HIS A 211 -7.06 -5.26 5.74
CA HIS A 211 -7.26 -4.31 4.66
C HIS A 211 -5.91 -3.90 4.07
N ALA A 212 -5.79 -3.89 2.75
CA ALA A 212 -4.66 -3.24 2.12
C ALA A 212 -4.70 -1.73 2.41
N ALA A 213 -3.55 -1.12 2.52
CA ALA A 213 -3.43 0.30 2.80
C ALA A 213 -2.51 1.02 1.81
N GLY A 214 -2.77 2.33 1.61
CA GLY A 214 -1.81 3.24 1.04
C GLY A 214 -1.19 4.06 2.17
N VAL A 215 0.14 4.06 2.28
CA VAL A 215 0.88 4.74 3.37
C VAL A 215 1.81 5.81 2.80
N GLY A 216 2.50 6.55 3.68
CA GLY A 216 3.35 7.67 3.31
C GLY A 216 4.51 7.31 2.40
N LYS A 217 4.85 8.22 1.46
CA LYS A 217 6.04 8.16 0.62
C LYS A 217 7.31 8.18 1.46
N ILE A 218 8.45 7.84 0.86
CA ILE A 218 9.77 7.83 1.53
C ILE A 218 10.12 9.20 2.12
N ASP A 219 9.83 10.28 1.39
CA ASP A 219 10.06 11.67 1.80
C ASP A 219 8.94 12.29 2.65
N ARG A 220 7.82 11.58 2.82
CA ARG A 220 6.62 11.99 3.58
C ARG A 220 6.07 10.82 4.38
N GLN A 221 6.87 10.30 5.28
CA GLN A 221 6.62 9.04 5.98
C GLN A 221 5.37 9.08 6.86
N SER A 222 4.65 7.95 6.92
CA SER A 222 3.71 7.70 7.99
C SER A 222 4.45 7.58 9.32
N PRO A 223 4.03 8.27 10.39
CA PRO A 223 4.71 8.21 11.68
C PRO A 223 4.42 6.89 12.41
N ILE A 224 5.38 6.39 13.17
CA ILE A 224 5.12 5.34 14.17
C ILE A 224 4.46 6.03 15.36
N MET A 225 3.26 5.58 15.75
CA MET A 225 2.51 6.23 16.82
C MET A 225 1.43 5.33 17.43
N GLN A 226 0.98 5.72 18.60
CA GLN A 226 -0.20 5.17 19.25
C GLN A 226 -1.22 6.30 19.47
N THR A 227 -2.49 6.04 19.14
CA THR A 227 -3.60 6.98 19.28
C THR A 227 -4.92 6.23 19.43
N LYS A 228 -6.05 6.88 19.19
CA LYS A 228 -7.39 6.27 19.16
C LYS A 228 -8.19 6.82 18.00
N ALA A 229 -8.99 5.97 17.34
CA ALA A 229 -10.07 6.42 16.48
C ALA A 229 -11.19 6.97 17.37
N THR A 230 -11.60 8.21 17.12
CA THR A 230 -12.56 8.92 17.97
C THR A 230 -13.82 9.35 17.23
N GLU A 231 -13.74 9.48 15.92
CA GLU A 231 -14.82 10.02 15.08
C GLU A 231 -14.68 9.54 13.64
N VAL A 232 -15.80 9.27 13.00
CA VAL A 232 -15.93 9.00 11.57
C VAL A 232 -16.64 10.17 10.92
N ASN A 233 -16.02 10.78 9.92
CA ASN A 233 -16.61 11.86 9.14
C ASN A 233 -17.03 11.29 7.76
N PHE A 234 -18.31 11.23 7.48
CA PHE A 234 -18.86 10.82 6.18
C PHE A 234 -18.96 12.00 5.22
N ASN A 235 -18.67 11.75 3.95
CA ASN A 235 -18.66 12.73 2.88
C ASN A 235 -17.91 14.03 3.27
N PRO A 236 -16.67 13.91 3.79
CA PRO A 236 -15.95 15.02 4.37
C PRO A 236 -15.54 16.03 3.31
N PHE A 237 -15.46 17.30 3.69
CA PHE A 237 -14.68 18.24 2.89
C PHE A 237 -13.20 17.99 3.11
N TRP A 238 -12.43 17.96 2.03
CA TRP A 238 -10.99 17.91 2.16
C TRP A 238 -10.38 19.30 2.07
N THR A 239 -9.76 19.75 3.14
CA THR A 239 -8.95 20.97 3.16
C THR A 239 -7.50 20.62 2.92
N VAL A 240 -6.89 21.22 1.89
CA VAL A 240 -5.50 20.96 1.52
C VAL A 240 -4.56 21.42 2.63
N PRO A 241 -3.73 20.53 3.20
CA PRO A 241 -2.77 20.91 4.21
C PRO A 241 -1.74 21.96 3.71
N PRO A 242 -1.26 22.89 4.55
CA PRO A 242 -0.29 23.91 4.14
C PRO A 242 0.99 23.34 3.52
N SER A 243 1.42 22.17 3.97
CA SER A 243 2.58 21.46 3.39
C SER A 243 2.37 21.05 1.94
N LEU A 244 1.15 20.60 1.56
CA LEU A 244 0.79 20.24 0.19
C LEU A 244 0.58 21.48 -0.68
N ILE A 245 0.12 22.59 -0.13
CA ILE A 245 0.02 23.85 -0.89
C ILE A 245 1.40 24.23 -1.43
N LYS A 246 2.44 24.21 -0.58
CA LYS A 246 3.80 24.57 -0.99
C LYS A 246 4.47 23.54 -1.89
N LYS A 247 4.33 22.26 -1.55
CA LYS A 247 5.07 21.19 -2.24
C LYS A 247 4.42 20.73 -3.55
N ASP A 248 3.09 20.79 -3.63
CA ASP A 248 2.35 20.19 -4.73
C ASP A 248 1.49 21.23 -5.49
N LEU A 249 0.67 22.03 -4.78
CA LEU A 249 -0.27 22.93 -5.45
C LEU A 249 0.41 24.06 -6.22
N ILE A 250 1.33 24.77 -5.58
CA ILE A 250 2.02 25.90 -6.21
C ILE A 250 2.77 25.46 -7.47
N PRO A 251 3.62 24.41 -7.45
CA PRO A 251 4.29 23.92 -8.67
C PRO A 251 3.31 23.51 -9.77
N LYS A 252 2.19 22.85 -9.40
CA LYS A 252 1.16 22.43 -10.37
C LYS A 252 0.48 23.63 -11.02
N MET A 253 0.09 24.64 -10.26
CA MET A 253 -0.51 25.86 -10.78
C MET A 253 0.45 26.70 -11.62
N GLN A 254 1.75 26.66 -11.32
CA GLN A 254 2.78 27.30 -12.17
C GLN A 254 2.93 26.59 -13.51
N ALA A 255 2.80 25.27 -13.54
CA ALA A 255 2.86 24.45 -14.75
C ALA A 255 1.56 24.50 -15.55
N ASP A 256 0.42 24.47 -14.88
CA ASP A 256 -0.92 24.45 -15.48
C ASP A 256 -1.89 25.34 -14.69
N PRO A 257 -2.21 26.55 -15.19
CA PRO A 257 -3.14 27.47 -14.53
C PRO A 257 -4.59 26.96 -14.41
N SER A 258 -4.98 25.93 -15.15
CA SER A 258 -6.31 25.33 -15.08
C SER A 258 -6.44 24.26 -13.97
N TYR A 259 -5.30 23.80 -13.44
CA TYR A 259 -5.18 22.66 -12.56
C TYR A 259 -6.22 22.62 -11.41
N LEU A 260 -6.36 23.72 -10.63
CA LEU A 260 -7.33 23.75 -9.51
C LEU A 260 -8.78 23.67 -10.00
N THR A 261 -9.09 24.24 -11.15
CA THR A 261 -10.43 24.19 -11.75
C THR A 261 -10.75 22.77 -12.21
N ASP A 262 -9.81 22.11 -12.87
CA ASP A 262 -9.96 20.73 -13.36
C ASP A 262 -10.08 19.74 -12.21
N GLU A 263 -9.30 19.94 -11.15
CA GLU A 263 -9.34 19.16 -9.93
C GLU A 263 -10.49 19.52 -8.98
N LYS A 264 -11.33 20.47 -9.35
CA LYS A 264 -12.45 20.94 -8.54
C LYS A 264 -12.03 21.43 -7.15
N ILE A 265 -10.83 22.00 -7.02
CA ILE A 265 -10.33 22.56 -5.77
C ILE A 265 -10.72 24.04 -5.73
N ARG A 266 -11.61 24.38 -4.80
CA ARG A 266 -12.05 25.75 -4.55
C ARG A 266 -11.10 26.48 -3.63
N VAL A 267 -10.93 27.78 -3.84
CA VAL A 267 -10.01 28.63 -3.08
C VAL A 267 -10.81 29.65 -2.28
N PHE A 268 -10.45 29.82 -1.02
CA PHE A 268 -11.12 30.77 -0.10
C PHE A 268 -10.11 31.69 0.56
N ASN A 269 -10.45 32.97 0.65
CA ASN A 269 -9.69 33.96 1.43
C ASN A 269 -9.92 33.76 2.94
N LYS A 270 -9.30 34.64 3.74
CA LYS A 270 -9.41 34.60 5.23
C LYS A 270 -10.83 34.89 5.70
N GLU A 271 -11.58 35.66 4.93
CA GLU A 271 -12.98 36.04 5.18
C GLU A 271 -13.96 34.92 4.76
N GLY A 272 -13.46 33.80 4.21
CA GLY A 272 -14.29 32.68 3.73
C GLY A 272 -14.97 32.92 2.38
N GLN A 273 -14.61 33.97 1.66
CA GLN A 273 -15.12 34.26 0.33
C GLN A 273 -14.34 33.44 -0.72
N GLU A 274 -15.05 32.91 -1.71
CA GLU A 274 -14.43 32.19 -2.80
C GLU A 274 -13.68 33.12 -3.75
N VAL A 275 -12.47 32.74 -4.11
CA VAL A 275 -11.55 33.53 -4.95
C VAL A 275 -11.19 32.73 -6.20
N SER A 276 -11.12 33.40 -7.34
CA SER A 276 -10.67 32.75 -8.58
C SER A 276 -9.18 32.37 -8.47
N PRO A 277 -8.80 31.13 -8.81
CA PRO A 277 -7.39 30.73 -8.85
C PRO A 277 -6.51 31.60 -9.73
N GLN A 278 -7.10 32.18 -10.81
CA GLN A 278 -6.41 33.03 -11.76
C GLN A 278 -6.07 34.43 -11.19
N SER A 279 -6.69 34.84 -10.09
CA SER A 279 -6.39 36.12 -9.43
C SER A 279 -5.22 36.04 -8.46
N ILE A 280 -4.67 34.83 -8.18
CA ILE A 280 -3.61 34.59 -7.21
C ILE A 280 -2.25 34.60 -7.91
N ASN A 281 -1.27 35.28 -7.31
CA ASN A 281 0.10 35.25 -7.80
C ASN A 281 0.81 33.96 -7.30
N TRP A 282 0.82 32.95 -8.17
CA TRP A 282 1.45 31.64 -7.88
C TRP A 282 2.99 31.67 -7.83
N ASN A 283 3.61 32.79 -8.22
CA ASN A 283 5.08 32.98 -8.13
C ASN A 283 5.50 33.70 -6.84
N SER A 284 4.60 33.85 -5.88
CA SER A 284 4.86 34.51 -4.59
C SER A 284 4.32 33.69 -3.44
N ASP A 285 4.55 34.13 -2.20
CA ASP A 285 3.98 33.51 -0.99
C ASP A 285 2.46 33.72 -0.85
N GLU A 286 1.85 34.52 -1.71
CA GLU A 286 0.42 34.86 -1.67
C GLU A 286 -0.45 33.60 -1.61
N ALA A 287 -0.16 32.59 -2.47
CA ALA A 287 -0.90 31.34 -2.52
C ALA A 287 -0.98 30.60 -1.16
N THR A 288 -0.03 30.84 -0.25
CA THR A 288 -0.03 30.19 1.07
C THR A 288 -1.02 30.81 2.06
N HIS A 289 -1.62 31.94 1.73
CA HIS A 289 -2.53 32.67 2.60
C HIS A 289 -4.01 32.28 2.39
N TYR A 290 -4.31 31.44 1.41
CA TYR A 290 -5.66 30.96 1.08
C TYR A 290 -5.92 29.57 1.66
N LYS A 291 -7.22 29.24 1.81
CA LYS A 291 -7.68 27.87 2.11
C LYS A 291 -8.12 27.21 0.80
N TYR A 292 -7.69 26.00 0.59
CA TYR A 292 -8.02 25.18 -0.59
C TYR A 292 -8.88 24.01 -0.14
N ARG A 293 -10.03 23.80 -0.81
CA ARG A 293 -11.02 22.80 -0.39
C ARG A 293 -11.61 22.04 -1.56
N GLN A 294 -11.70 20.73 -1.43
CA GLN A 294 -12.58 19.88 -2.24
C GLN A 294 -13.83 19.55 -1.43
N ASP A 295 -14.99 19.81 -2.02
CA ASP A 295 -16.30 19.56 -1.43
C ASP A 295 -17.23 18.78 -2.36
N GLN A 296 -16.64 18.12 -3.38
CA GLN A 296 -17.35 17.24 -4.30
C GLN A 296 -17.57 15.85 -3.67
N GLY A 297 -18.39 15.02 -4.35
CA GLY A 297 -18.63 13.64 -3.97
C GLY A 297 -17.38 12.77 -3.98
N ALA A 298 -17.50 11.60 -3.43
CA ALA A 298 -16.41 10.67 -3.13
C ALA A 298 -15.49 10.33 -4.32
N ASP A 299 -16.03 10.32 -5.54
CA ASP A 299 -15.29 9.98 -6.75
C ASP A 299 -14.23 11.03 -7.14
N LEU A 300 -14.38 12.26 -6.66
CA LEU A 300 -13.46 13.37 -6.92
C LEU A 300 -12.76 13.88 -5.66
N ASN A 301 -13.21 13.45 -4.48
CA ASN A 301 -12.65 13.89 -3.21
C ASN A 301 -11.46 13.01 -2.82
N SER A 302 -10.33 13.62 -2.52
CA SER A 302 -9.10 12.93 -2.10
C SER A 302 -9.29 12.02 -0.88
N LEU A 303 -10.29 12.32 -0.03
CA LEU A 303 -10.64 11.51 1.14
C LEU A 303 -11.67 10.41 0.82
N GLY A 304 -12.11 10.28 -0.44
CA GLY A 304 -13.22 9.42 -0.79
C GLY A 304 -14.49 9.82 -0.04
N PHE A 305 -15.26 8.85 0.45
CA PHE A 305 -16.50 9.11 1.16
C PHE A 305 -16.35 9.12 2.69
N VAL A 306 -15.16 8.82 3.25
CA VAL A 306 -14.98 8.78 4.69
C VAL A 306 -13.58 9.16 5.14
N ARG A 307 -13.51 9.87 6.25
CA ARG A 307 -12.31 10.12 7.04
C ARG A 307 -12.51 9.57 8.45
N ILE A 308 -11.52 8.91 9.00
CA ILE A 308 -11.46 8.44 10.38
C ILE A 308 -10.50 9.34 11.14
N ASN A 309 -11.02 10.04 12.14
CA ASN A 309 -10.25 10.96 12.96
C ASN A 309 -9.49 10.20 14.06
N ILE A 310 -8.17 10.36 14.05
CA ILE A 310 -7.23 9.77 15.01
C ILE A 310 -6.35 10.90 15.58
N PRO A 311 -6.75 11.60 16.64
CA PRO A 311 -6.02 12.76 17.16
C PRO A 311 -4.54 12.46 17.41
N ASN A 312 -3.65 13.28 16.81
CA ASN A 312 -2.20 13.12 16.90
C ASN A 312 -1.47 14.43 16.53
N PRO A 313 -0.19 14.61 16.95
CA PRO A 313 0.58 15.84 16.67
C PRO A 313 1.09 15.93 15.22
N TYR A 314 0.97 14.87 14.42
CA TYR A 314 1.49 14.83 13.05
C TYR A 314 0.48 15.32 12.00
N GLY A 315 -0.79 15.53 12.40
CA GLY A 315 -1.86 15.96 11.50
C GLY A 315 -2.28 14.91 10.48
N VAL A 316 -2.00 13.62 10.74
CA VAL A 316 -2.37 12.51 9.87
C VAL A 316 -3.67 11.84 10.34
N TYR A 317 -4.34 11.16 9.42
CA TYR A 317 -5.60 10.44 9.67
C TYR A 317 -5.71 9.22 8.78
N MET A 318 -6.74 8.40 8.99
CA MET A 318 -7.10 7.30 8.09
C MET A 318 -8.28 7.74 7.23
N HIS A 319 -8.34 7.28 5.97
CA HIS A 319 -9.40 7.71 5.07
C HIS A 319 -9.59 6.77 3.90
N ASP A 320 -10.67 6.98 3.18
CA ASP A 320 -10.93 6.39 1.87
C ASP A 320 -10.09 7.06 0.76
N THR A 321 -10.20 6.57 -0.45
CA THR A 321 -9.57 7.16 -1.65
C THR A 321 -10.41 6.88 -2.89
N PRO A 322 -10.54 7.83 -3.83
CA PRO A 322 -11.11 7.54 -5.15
C PRO A 322 -10.20 6.61 -5.97
N SER A 323 -8.89 6.64 -5.75
CA SER A 323 -7.89 5.84 -6.47
C SER A 323 -7.80 4.41 -5.89
N LYS A 324 -8.84 3.60 -6.09
CA LYS A 324 -8.93 2.23 -5.53
C LYS A 324 -7.88 1.27 -6.09
N GLY A 325 -7.37 1.54 -7.30
CA GLY A 325 -6.34 0.72 -7.94
C GLY A 325 -5.05 0.59 -7.14
N VAL A 326 -4.72 1.58 -6.30
CA VAL A 326 -3.53 1.56 -5.44
C VAL A 326 -3.44 0.31 -4.56
N PHE A 327 -4.57 -0.25 -4.18
CA PHE A 327 -4.61 -1.42 -3.32
C PHE A 327 -4.21 -2.73 -4.02
N GLY A 328 -4.14 -2.72 -5.35
CA GLY A 328 -3.65 -3.84 -6.17
C GLY A 328 -2.14 -3.81 -6.45
N ASP A 329 -1.44 -2.72 -6.12
CA ASP A 329 -0.03 -2.56 -6.44
C ASP A 329 0.88 -3.19 -5.37
N ASP A 330 2.06 -3.69 -5.79
CA ASP A 330 3.12 -4.12 -4.88
C ASP A 330 3.69 -2.94 -4.07
N PHE A 331 3.73 -1.75 -4.68
CA PHE A 331 4.22 -0.52 -4.06
C PHE A 331 3.07 0.40 -3.67
N ARG A 332 2.78 0.48 -2.38
CA ARG A 332 1.65 1.27 -1.82
C ARG A 332 2.09 2.43 -0.94
N PHE A 333 3.29 2.97 -1.16
CA PHE A 333 3.84 4.12 -0.43
C PHE A 333 3.58 5.40 -1.23
N VAL A 334 2.36 5.92 -1.14
CA VAL A 334 1.82 6.92 -2.08
C VAL A 334 1.26 8.17 -1.43
N SER A 335 1.10 8.21 -0.10
CA SER A 335 0.49 9.31 0.61
C SER A 335 1.51 10.31 1.20
N SER A 336 1.03 11.43 1.73
CA SER A 336 1.84 12.36 2.53
C SER A 336 1.80 12.05 4.02
N GLY A 337 1.67 10.79 4.39
CA GLY A 337 1.72 10.30 5.77
C GLY A 337 0.39 9.76 6.28
N CYS A 338 -0.75 10.13 5.69
CA CYS A 338 -2.05 9.53 6.02
C CYS A 338 -2.13 8.07 5.56
N VAL A 339 -3.10 7.32 6.07
CA VAL A 339 -3.34 5.93 5.69
C VAL A 339 -4.65 5.81 4.92
N ARG A 340 -4.55 5.44 3.63
CA ARG A 340 -5.70 5.05 2.81
C ARG A 340 -6.06 3.61 3.14
N VAL A 341 -7.34 3.31 3.29
CA VAL A 341 -7.81 1.98 3.71
C VAL A 341 -8.68 1.37 2.62
N GLN A 342 -8.33 0.13 2.21
CA GLN A 342 -9.16 -0.68 1.32
C GLN A 342 -10.41 -1.15 2.05
N ASP A 343 -11.50 -1.37 1.30
CA ASP A 343 -12.79 -1.88 1.83
C ASP A 343 -13.23 -1.12 3.11
N VAL A 344 -13.01 0.19 3.08
CA VAL A 344 -13.17 1.08 4.23
C VAL A 344 -14.60 1.09 4.82
N ARG A 345 -15.62 0.67 4.04
CA ARG A 345 -17.00 0.49 4.54
C ARG A 345 -17.08 -0.58 5.61
N ASP A 346 -16.39 -1.71 5.40
CA ASP A 346 -16.34 -2.80 6.38
C ASP A 346 -15.55 -2.37 7.61
N TYR A 347 -14.42 -1.68 7.39
CA TYR A 347 -13.63 -1.09 8.47
C TYR A 347 -14.44 -0.11 9.33
N VAL A 348 -15.20 0.80 8.70
CA VAL A 348 -16.04 1.77 9.42
C VAL A 348 -17.22 1.10 10.11
N ALA A 349 -17.84 0.10 9.48
CA ALA A 349 -18.92 -0.66 10.12
C ALA A 349 -18.44 -1.33 11.41
N TRP A 350 -17.24 -1.92 11.38
CA TRP A 350 -16.63 -2.48 12.58
C TRP A 350 -16.29 -1.39 13.61
N LEU A 351 -15.77 -0.22 13.22
CA LEU A 351 -15.49 0.87 14.17
C LEU A 351 -16.76 1.36 14.88
N LEU A 352 -17.89 1.42 14.17
CA LEU A 352 -19.16 1.95 14.65
C LEU A 352 -20.09 0.87 15.28
N GLU A 353 -19.61 -0.36 15.46
CA GLU A 353 -20.43 -1.47 15.98
C GLU A 353 -21.13 -1.14 17.32
N ASP A 354 -20.43 -0.42 18.22
CA ASP A 354 -20.97 0.04 19.50
C ASP A 354 -21.84 1.29 19.38
N ASN A 355 -22.00 1.87 18.19
CA ASN A 355 -22.80 3.07 17.97
C ASN A 355 -24.26 2.70 17.63
N PRO A 356 -25.26 2.99 18.48
CA PRO A 356 -26.64 2.66 18.18
C PRO A 356 -27.12 3.29 16.86
N GLY A 357 -27.73 2.47 15.99
CA GLY A 357 -28.27 2.90 14.71
C GLY A 357 -27.25 3.01 13.57
N TRP A 358 -25.97 2.69 13.78
CA TRP A 358 -24.90 2.75 12.79
C TRP A 358 -24.51 1.35 12.27
N GLY A 359 -25.48 0.62 11.73
CA GLY A 359 -25.20 -0.60 10.96
C GLY A 359 -24.83 -0.32 9.51
N ARG A 360 -24.52 -1.38 8.76
CA ARG A 360 -24.13 -1.30 7.35
C ARG A 360 -25.12 -0.53 6.49
N ASP A 361 -26.41 -0.75 6.67
CA ASP A 361 -27.47 -0.09 5.89
C ASP A 361 -27.45 1.43 6.09
N GLN A 362 -27.25 1.90 7.33
CA GLN A 362 -27.15 3.33 7.61
C GLN A 362 -25.88 3.96 7.00
N ILE A 363 -24.75 3.25 7.03
CA ILE A 363 -23.51 3.67 6.40
C ILE A 363 -23.71 3.80 4.89
N ASP A 364 -24.28 2.80 4.24
CA ASP A 364 -24.52 2.79 2.80
C ASP A 364 -25.52 3.89 2.39
N GLU A 365 -26.52 4.17 3.22
CA GLU A 365 -27.48 5.25 3.00
C GLU A 365 -26.81 6.63 3.03
N VAL A 366 -26.01 6.92 4.05
CA VAL A 366 -25.30 8.22 4.16
C VAL A 366 -24.31 8.40 2.99
N ILE A 367 -23.64 7.32 2.57
CA ILE A 367 -22.75 7.37 1.41
C ILE A 367 -23.54 7.65 0.14
N ARG A 368 -24.70 7.02 -0.04
CA ARG A 368 -25.57 7.16 -1.20
C ARG A 368 -26.19 8.56 -1.31
N THR A 369 -26.63 9.13 -0.18
CA THR A 369 -27.23 10.49 -0.16
C THR A 369 -26.18 11.58 -0.35
N GLY A 370 -24.92 11.31 0.00
CA GLY A 370 -23.85 12.31 0.00
C GLY A 370 -23.93 13.29 1.17
N ASP A 371 -24.78 13.02 2.16
CA ASP A 371 -24.94 13.87 3.34
C ASP A 371 -23.66 13.87 4.14
N ARG A 372 -23.24 15.07 4.55
CA ARG A 372 -22.10 15.24 5.44
C ARG A 372 -22.53 14.98 6.87
N VAL A 373 -21.99 13.89 7.45
CA VAL A 373 -22.33 13.46 8.81
C VAL A 373 -21.05 13.15 9.59
N ASP A 374 -20.93 13.73 10.77
CA ASP A 374 -19.82 13.45 11.70
C ASP A 374 -20.36 12.58 12.84
N VAL A 375 -19.76 11.39 13.03
CA VAL A 375 -20.20 10.42 14.03
C VAL A 375 -19.08 10.15 15.02
N LYS A 376 -19.25 10.59 16.26
CA LYS A 376 -18.33 10.25 17.35
C LYS A 376 -18.48 8.78 17.73
N LEU A 377 -17.37 8.08 17.90
CA LEU A 377 -17.39 6.71 18.40
C LEU A 377 -17.86 6.70 19.87
N THR A 378 -18.83 5.88 20.19
CA THR A 378 -19.28 5.64 21.57
C THR A 378 -18.12 5.13 22.43
N THR A 379 -17.34 4.20 21.87
CA THR A 379 -16.12 3.65 22.47
C THR A 379 -14.93 4.00 21.55
N PRO A 380 -14.03 4.93 21.90
CA PRO A 380 -12.84 5.19 21.11
C PRO A 380 -11.95 3.93 20.99
N VAL A 381 -11.58 3.55 19.77
CA VAL A 381 -10.80 2.35 19.47
C VAL A 381 -9.31 2.67 19.41
N PRO A 382 -8.44 1.99 20.20
CA PRO A 382 -6.98 2.14 20.10
C PRO A 382 -6.47 1.88 18.70
N VAL A 383 -5.52 2.71 18.23
CA VAL A 383 -4.90 2.62 16.90
C VAL A 383 -3.38 2.67 17.08
N TYR A 384 -2.72 1.66 16.55
CA TYR A 384 -1.25 1.51 16.60
C TYR A 384 -0.70 1.54 15.17
N TRP A 385 0.14 2.51 14.87
CA TRP A 385 0.92 2.53 13.63
C TRP A 385 2.32 2.06 13.95
N VAL A 386 2.69 0.91 13.42
CA VAL A 386 3.94 0.21 13.73
C VAL A 386 4.81 0.02 12.49
N TYR A 387 6.07 -0.32 12.72
CA TYR A 387 7.03 -0.57 11.66
C TYR A 387 7.68 -1.95 11.87
N VAL A 388 7.04 -3.00 11.34
CA VAL A 388 7.49 -4.39 11.43
C VAL A 388 7.74 -4.91 10.03
N THR A 389 9.02 -5.19 9.72
CA THR A 389 9.45 -5.63 8.38
C THR A 389 9.63 -7.15 8.29
N ALA A 390 9.69 -7.85 9.43
CA ALA A 390 9.77 -9.31 9.46
C ALA A 390 9.10 -9.87 10.71
N TRP A 391 8.30 -10.92 10.53
CA TRP A 391 7.64 -11.67 11.60
C TRP A 391 7.33 -13.09 11.14
N ALA A 392 7.02 -13.98 12.05
CA ALA A 392 6.52 -15.31 11.73
C ALA A 392 5.15 -15.53 12.36
N THR A 393 4.33 -16.29 11.69
CA THR A 393 3.00 -16.71 12.16
C THR A 393 3.07 -18.04 12.89
N PRO A 394 2.12 -18.38 13.76
CA PRO A 394 2.14 -19.62 14.53
C PRO A 394 2.19 -20.90 13.69
N ASP A 395 1.70 -20.86 12.44
CA ASP A 395 1.81 -21.96 11.48
C ASP A 395 3.18 -22.07 10.81
N GLY A 396 4.13 -21.18 11.19
CA GLY A 396 5.53 -21.23 10.76
C GLY A 396 5.84 -20.47 9.48
N ILE A 397 4.89 -19.72 8.93
CA ILE A 397 5.14 -18.87 7.75
C ILE A 397 5.92 -17.62 8.19
N VAL A 398 7.08 -17.38 7.56
CA VAL A 398 7.92 -16.22 7.84
C VAL A 398 7.64 -15.13 6.80
N GLN A 399 7.15 -14.01 7.27
CA GLN A 399 6.79 -12.84 6.49
C GLN A 399 7.95 -11.86 6.41
N PHE A 400 8.16 -11.24 5.26
CA PHE A 400 9.13 -10.16 5.06
C PHE A 400 8.51 -9.01 4.28
N ARG A 401 8.91 -7.80 4.61
CA ARG A 401 8.56 -6.57 3.89
C ARG A 401 9.82 -5.74 3.67
N PRO A 402 9.91 -4.96 2.59
CA PRO A 402 11.05 -4.08 2.39
C PRO A 402 11.15 -3.03 3.51
N ASP A 403 12.36 -2.73 3.94
CA ASP A 403 12.64 -1.64 4.88
C ASP A 403 12.64 -0.29 4.15
N ILE A 404 11.46 0.11 3.66
CA ILE A 404 11.29 1.25 2.77
C ILE A 404 11.72 2.59 3.40
N TYR A 405 11.61 2.73 4.72
CA TYR A 405 12.04 3.93 5.45
C TYR A 405 13.42 3.79 6.08
N GLN A 406 14.15 2.71 5.79
CA GLN A 406 15.51 2.43 6.29
C GLN A 406 15.63 2.46 7.82
N ARG A 407 14.70 1.78 8.51
CA ARG A 407 14.62 1.79 9.99
C ARG A 407 15.14 0.50 10.64
N ASP A 408 15.49 -0.52 9.87
CA ASP A 408 15.95 -1.80 10.42
C ASP A 408 17.33 -1.70 11.10
N GLY A 409 18.17 -0.73 10.72
CA GLY A 409 19.43 -0.43 11.39
C GLY A 409 19.32 0.50 12.61
N ALA A 410 18.19 1.17 12.81
CA ALA A 410 18.02 2.20 13.86
C ALA A 410 17.53 1.67 15.21
N GLY A 411 17.27 0.36 15.33
CA GLY A 411 16.63 -0.24 16.52
C GLY A 411 15.13 0.10 16.61
N PRO A 412 14.41 -0.40 17.62
CA PRO A 412 13.04 -0.02 17.86
C PRO A 412 13.02 1.45 18.28
N GLY A 413 12.57 2.32 17.38
CA GLY A 413 12.16 3.67 17.79
C GLY A 413 11.08 3.52 18.87
N PRO A 414 11.07 4.34 19.94
CA PRO A 414 9.95 4.33 20.86
C PRO A 414 8.68 4.49 20.01
N LEU A 415 7.66 3.67 20.28
CA LEU A 415 6.30 4.11 20.02
C LEU A 415 6.27 5.47 20.71
N ALA A 416 6.28 6.55 19.91
CA ALA A 416 6.18 7.87 20.49
C ALA A 416 4.92 7.82 21.32
N SER A 417 5.09 7.63 22.61
CA SER A 417 4.00 7.73 23.58
C SER A 417 3.35 9.03 23.22
N ALA A 418 2.12 8.99 22.73
CA ALA A 418 1.41 10.20 22.42
C ALA A 418 1.54 11.05 23.69
N VAL A 419 2.33 12.10 23.61
CA VAL A 419 2.30 13.16 24.61
C VAL A 419 0.80 13.43 24.76
N PRO A 420 0.25 13.41 25.99
CA PRO A 420 -1.17 13.61 26.17
C PRO A 420 -1.53 14.80 25.31
N ALA A 421 -2.38 14.60 24.31
CA ALA A 421 -2.73 15.61 23.36
C ALA A 421 -3.28 16.78 24.16
N GLN A 422 -2.51 17.85 24.29
CA GLN A 422 -3.15 19.14 24.51
C GLN A 422 -4.13 19.28 23.35
N PRO A 423 -5.43 19.48 23.64
CA PRO A 423 -6.38 19.69 22.57
C PRO A 423 -5.81 20.82 21.71
N LEU A 424 -5.46 20.52 20.45
CA LEU A 424 -5.28 21.56 19.47
C LEU A 424 -6.59 22.34 19.51
N ALA A 425 -6.54 23.55 20.05
CA ALA A 425 -7.62 24.48 19.94
C ALA A 425 -7.92 24.60 18.44
N LEU A 426 -9.01 23.98 18.02
CA LEU A 426 -9.56 24.23 16.71
C LEU A 426 -9.78 25.75 16.68
N PRO A 427 -9.34 26.46 15.64
CA PRO A 427 -9.79 27.82 15.45
C PRO A 427 -11.32 27.75 15.52
N GLN A 428 -11.88 28.43 16.53
CA GLN A 428 -13.30 28.64 16.57
C GLN A 428 -13.61 29.58 15.40
N ASP A 429 -14.44 29.04 14.46
CA ASP A 429 -15.14 29.63 13.31
C ASP A 429 -14.31 30.15 12.12
#